data_7873858950c7a7d6f0aef1371af2acc4
#
_entry.id   7873858950c7a7d6f0aef1371af2acc4
#
_cell.length_a   1.000
_cell.length_b   1.000
_cell.length_c   1.000
_cell.angle_alpha   90.00
_cell.angle_beta   90.00
_cell.angle_gamma   90.00
#
_symmetry.space_group_name_H-M   'P 1'
#
loop_
_entity.id
_entity.type
_entity.pdbx_description
1 polymer ?
#
loop_
_entity_poly.entity_id
_entity_poly.type
_entity_poly.pdbx_seq_one_letter_code
_entity_poly.pdbx_strand_id
1 'polypeptide(L)'
;VSLSDTDNSTESEDRTVPQKEYTDLELLHELEPVVEENTHRHLGVFKEWNPHDYIPWSEGKNYKALGGQDWDPEQCKLSELAKVAMITNLLTEDNLPAYHREIAMNFTMDGPWGTWVNRWTAEEQRHSIAIRDYLVVTRSVDPVELEKLRVEQMTRGFSPGQNRQGGDHMFADSLFDSVAYVSFQELATRVSHRNTGVACAEPIAQELLKHISNDENLHMIFYRNMVEAGLEIAPNQAVKSIHKVLDNFTMPGYTIPGFRRNAVTIATGGVYDPQSHLAEVVQPVLRKWRIFERDDINGEGEWYREDLHRIITGLKKTASDFEEVKTKYLERQARRAERMAAKV
;
A
#
# COMPACT_ATOMS: atom_id res chain seq x y z
N VAL A 1 53.34 -55.34 15.23
CA VAL A 1 52.03 -55.08 15.81
C VAL A 1 51.74 -53.61 15.52
N SER A 2 50.94 -53.36 14.47
CA SER A 2 50.50 -52.01 14.07
C SER A 2 49.00 -51.91 14.38
N LEU A 3 48.64 -51.00 15.22
CA LEU A 3 47.25 -50.62 15.47
C LEU A 3 46.87 -49.50 14.46
N SER A 4 45.89 -49.80 13.65
CA SER A 4 45.26 -48.84 12.75
C SER A 4 44.16 -48.09 13.50
N ASP A 5 44.30 -46.78 13.67
CA ASP A 5 43.28 -45.92 14.13
C ASP A 5 42.27 -45.72 12.98
N THR A 6 41.04 -46.17 13.20
CA THR A 6 39.91 -45.85 12.34
C THR A 6 39.31 -44.56 12.86
N ASP A 7 39.56 -43.48 12.15
CA ASP A 7 38.91 -42.18 12.31
C ASP A 7 37.44 -42.32 11.88
N ASN A 8 36.55 -42.29 12.84
CA ASN A 8 35.11 -42.35 12.64
C ASN A 8 34.52 -40.92 12.74
N SER A 9 34.81 -40.12 11.72
CA SER A 9 34.15 -38.83 11.56
C SER A 9 32.68 -39.07 11.19
N THR A 10 31.81 -39.07 12.21
CA THR A 10 30.37 -38.98 12.02
C THR A 10 30.05 -37.58 11.49
N GLU A 11 29.95 -37.47 10.16
CA GLU A 11 29.22 -36.35 9.54
C GLU A 11 27.78 -36.44 10.00
N SER A 12 27.37 -35.52 10.86
CA SER A 12 25.98 -35.28 11.16
C SER A 12 25.33 -34.68 9.91
N GLU A 13 24.77 -35.55 9.05
CA GLU A 13 23.81 -35.11 8.04
C GLU A 13 22.65 -34.43 8.78
N ASP A 14 22.64 -33.14 8.77
CA ASP A 14 21.48 -32.30 9.16
C ASP A 14 20.36 -32.57 8.13
N ARG A 15 19.60 -33.65 8.37
CA ARG A 15 18.43 -34.00 7.56
C ARG A 15 17.31 -33.07 7.95
N THR A 16 17.31 -31.84 7.40
CA THR A 16 16.14 -30.98 7.41
C THR A 16 14.99 -31.72 6.75
N VAL A 17 13.97 -32.07 7.53
CA VAL A 17 12.76 -32.71 7.02
C VAL A 17 12.10 -31.70 6.04
N PRO A 18 11.86 -32.10 4.77
CA PRO A 18 11.19 -31.20 3.82
C PRO A 18 9.84 -30.77 4.39
N GLN A 19 9.60 -29.47 4.41
CA GLN A 19 8.28 -28.96 4.81
C GLN A 19 7.24 -29.34 3.74
N LYS A 20 5.99 -29.56 4.19
CA LYS A 20 4.88 -29.77 3.26
C LYS A 20 4.72 -28.52 2.40
N GLU A 21 4.62 -28.70 1.11
CA GLU A 21 4.23 -27.66 0.17
C GLU A 21 2.70 -27.70 0.00
N TYR A 22 2.07 -26.56 0.25
CA TYR A 22 0.62 -26.40 0.17
C TYR A 22 0.23 -25.78 -1.16
N THR A 23 -0.84 -26.26 -1.74
CA THR A 23 -1.55 -25.57 -2.83
C THR A 23 -2.34 -24.38 -2.29
N ASP A 24 -2.67 -23.41 -3.14
CA ASP A 24 -3.50 -22.26 -2.73
C ASP A 24 -4.87 -22.71 -2.19
N LEU A 25 -5.46 -23.76 -2.75
CA LEU A 25 -6.72 -24.31 -2.26
C LEU A 25 -6.59 -24.88 -0.83
N GLU A 26 -5.51 -25.60 -0.54
CA GLU A 26 -5.23 -26.06 0.82
C GLU A 26 -5.00 -24.91 1.77
N LEU A 27 -4.24 -23.87 1.35
CA LEU A 27 -3.99 -22.69 2.18
C LEU A 27 -5.28 -21.90 2.45
N LEU A 28 -6.15 -21.72 1.46
CA LEU A 28 -7.46 -21.11 1.65
C LEU A 28 -8.25 -21.83 2.73
N HIS A 29 -8.25 -23.17 2.70
CA HIS A 29 -8.97 -23.98 3.68
C HIS A 29 -8.34 -23.93 5.08
N GLU A 30 -7.02 -24.07 5.18
CA GLU A 30 -6.30 -24.04 6.47
C GLU A 30 -6.41 -22.66 7.15
N LEU A 31 -6.46 -21.57 6.37
CA LEU A 31 -6.56 -20.20 6.88
C LEU A 31 -8.01 -19.75 7.17
N GLU A 32 -9.02 -20.48 6.72
CA GLU A 32 -10.43 -20.09 6.86
C GLU A 32 -10.83 -19.72 8.30
N PRO A 33 -10.46 -20.49 9.35
CA PRO A 33 -10.76 -20.12 10.73
C PRO A 33 -10.11 -18.80 11.16
N VAL A 34 -8.90 -18.53 10.68
CA VAL A 34 -8.16 -17.31 10.99
C VAL A 34 -8.80 -16.10 10.30
N VAL A 35 -9.29 -16.28 9.06
CA VAL A 35 -10.06 -15.27 8.32
C VAL A 35 -11.34 -14.91 9.07
N GLU A 36 -12.09 -15.91 9.55
CA GLU A 36 -13.33 -15.71 10.31
C GLU A 36 -13.05 -14.94 11.61
N GLU A 37 -12.07 -15.37 12.39
CA GLU A 37 -11.66 -14.71 13.64
C GLU A 37 -11.26 -13.23 13.38
N ASN A 38 -10.43 -12.99 12.37
CA ASN A 38 -9.96 -11.63 12.06
C ASN A 38 -11.06 -10.75 11.48
N THR A 39 -12.02 -11.31 10.74
CA THR A 39 -13.22 -10.59 10.30
C THR A 39 -14.07 -10.18 11.52
N HIS A 40 -14.32 -11.09 12.46
CA HIS A 40 -15.03 -10.76 13.70
C HIS A 40 -14.29 -9.71 14.53
N ARG A 41 -12.96 -9.84 14.66
CA ARG A 41 -12.13 -8.83 15.34
C ARG A 41 -12.24 -7.46 14.66
N HIS A 42 -12.14 -7.42 13.33
CA HIS A 42 -12.28 -6.18 12.55
C HIS A 42 -13.64 -5.52 12.84
N LEU A 43 -14.73 -6.25 12.70
CA LEU A 43 -16.08 -5.74 12.96
C LEU A 43 -16.27 -5.28 14.41
N GLY A 44 -15.61 -5.92 15.37
CA GLY A 44 -15.67 -5.56 16.79
C GLY A 44 -14.95 -4.27 17.16
N VAL A 45 -13.94 -3.84 16.36
CA VAL A 45 -13.17 -2.62 16.63
C VAL A 45 -13.43 -1.50 15.63
N PHE A 46 -14.06 -1.82 14.50
CA PHE A 46 -14.42 -0.87 13.47
C PHE A 46 -15.35 0.21 14.01
N LYS A 47 -15.07 1.46 13.68
CA LYS A 47 -15.93 2.59 14.06
C LYS A 47 -16.62 3.12 12.81
N GLU A 48 -17.93 3.01 12.80
CA GLU A 48 -18.74 3.54 11.70
C GLU A 48 -18.50 5.03 11.52
N TRP A 49 -18.30 5.43 10.29
CA TRP A 49 -18.27 6.82 9.85
C TRP A 49 -18.92 6.93 8.48
N ASN A 50 -19.43 8.08 8.16
CA ASN A 50 -20.15 8.31 6.91
C ASN A 50 -19.49 9.42 6.11
N PRO A 51 -19.27 9.25 4.79
CA PRO A 51 -18.65 10.27 3.95
C PRO A 51 -19.33 11.64 4.04
N HIS A 52 -20.68 11.65 4.10
CA HIS A 52 -21.45 12.91 4.12
C HIS A 52 -21.21 13.78 5.36
N ASP A 53 -20.72 13.22 6.47
CA ASP A 53 -20.41 13.96 7.70
C ASP A 53 -19.11 14.81 7.55
N TYR A 54 -18.25 14.44 6.59
CA TYR A 54 -16.94 15.06 6.37
C TYR A 54 -16.87 15.82 5.05
N ILE A 55 -18.00 16.14 4.44
CA ILE A 55 -18.08 16.95 3.23
C ILE A 55 -18.79 18.27 3.55
N PRO A 56 -18.16 19.42 3.29
CA PRO A 56 -18.76 20.73 3.60
C PRO A 56 -19.84 21.11 2.57
N TRP A 57 -20.95 20.39 2.54
CA TRP A 57 -22.04 20.52 1.56
C TRP A 57 -22.57 21.95 1.42
N SER A 58 -22.57 22.71 2.50
CA SER A 58 -23.00 24.13 2.50
C SER A 58 -22.08 25.05 1.70
N GLU A 59 -20.83 24.64 1.41
CA GLU A 59 -19.90 25.38 0.55
C GLU A 59 -20.14 25.07 -0.94
N GLY A 60 -20.85 24.02 -1.24
CA GLY A 60 -21.16 23.58 -2.59
C GLY A 60 -21.95 24.61 -3.38
N LYS A 61 -21.62 24.77 -4.66
CA LYS A 61 -22.30 25.68 -5.59
C LYS A 61 -22.60 24.96 -6.89
N ASN A 62 -23.73 25.28 -7.50
CA ASN A 62 -24.06 24.76 -8.82
C ASN A 62 -23.00 25.14 -9.85
N TYR A 63 -22.74 24.22 -10.76
CA TYR A 63 -21.99 24.48 -11.98
C TYR A 63 -22.92 25.03 -13.06
N LYS A 64 -22.37 25.50 -14.18
CA LYS A 64 -23.08 26.21 -15.24
C LYS A 64 -24.31 25.47 -15.74
N ALA A 65 -24.29 24.16 -15.87
CA ALA A 65 -25.44 23.39 -16.34
C ALA A 65 -26.69 23.53 -15.46
N LEU A 66 -26.52 23.90 -14.17
CA LEU A 66 -27.59 24.18 -13.23
C LEU A 66 -27.68 25.70 -12.87
N GLY A 67 -27.21 26.56 -13.77
CA GLY A 67 -27.31 28.02 -13.61
C GLY A 67 -26.25 28.64 -12.68
N GLY A 68 -25.23 27.89 -12.29
CA GLY A 68 -24.10 28.41 -11.52
C GLY A 68 -22.92 28.84 -12.38
N GLN A 69 -21.72 28.77 -11.83
CA GLN A 69 -20.45 29.12 -12.48
C GLN A 69 -19.57 27.88 -12.69
N ASP A 70 -18.90 27.88 -13.84
CA ASP A 70 -17.86 26.84 -14.06
C ASP A 70 -16.70 27.01 -13.07
N TRP A 71 -15.87 25.98 -12.97
CA TRP A 71 -14.72 26.01 -12.11
C TRP A 71 -13.68 27.03 -12.60
N ASP A 72 -13.01 27.67 -11.65
CA ASP A 72 -11.89 28.57 -11.85
C ASP A 72 -10.73 28.20 -10.92
N PRO A 73 -9.46 28.19 -11.38
CA PRO A 73 -8.30 27.86 -10.57
C PRO A 73 -8.17 28.67 -9.27
N GLU A 74 -8.63 29.92 -9.24
CA GLU A 74 -8.61 30.77 -8.05
C GLU A 74 -9.52 30.30 -6.93
N GLN A 75 -10.45 29.38 -7.20
CA GLN A 75 -11.34 28.78 -6.21
C GLN A 75 -10.64 27.73 -5.34
N CYS A 76 -9.53 27.14 -5.83
CA CYS A 76 -8.78 26.15 -5.10
C CYS A 76 -8.05 26.77 -3.89
N LYS A 77 -8.41 26.30 -2.70
CA LYS A 77 -7.76 26.73 -1.45
C LYS A 77 -6.60 25.83 -1.03
N LEU A 78 -6.49 24.65 -1.63
CA LEU A 78 -5.42 23.69 -1.31
C LEU A 78 -4.09 24.14 -1.91
N SER A 79 -3.01 23.85 -1.19
CA SER A 79 -1.66 23.98 -1.75
C SER A 79 -1.48 23.01 -2.92
N GLU A 80 -0.50 23.28 -3.79
CA GLU A 80 -0.20 22.38 -4.91
C GLU A 80 0.17 20.96 -4.41
N LEU A 81 0.91 20.85 -3.30
CA LEU A 81 1.23 19.58 -2.67
C LEU A 81 -0.05 18.84 -2.24
N ALA A 82 -0.93 19.51 -1.50
CA ALA A 82 -2.16 18.91 -1.00
C ALA A 82 -3.07 18.45 -2.15
N LYS A 83 -3.23 19.30 -3.18
CA LYS A 83 -4.01 18.98 -4.38
C LYS A 83 -3.45 17.75 -5.11
N VAL A 84 -2.14 17.71 -5.38
CA VAL A 84 -1.51 16.58 -6.06
C VAL A 84 -1.64 15.30 -5.24
N ALA A 85 -1.45 15.36 -3.92
CA ALA A 85 -1.57 14.20 -3.05
C ALA A 85 -3.02 13.69 -2.98
N MET A 86 -4.00 14.59 -2.82
CA MET A 86 -5.43 14.24 -2.80
C MET A 86 -5.89 13.60 -4.11
N ILE A 87 -5.49 14.15 -5.27
CA ILE A 87 -5.84 13.58 -6.58
C ILE A 87 -5.16 12.21 -6.75
N THR A 88 -3.91 12.07 -6.32
CA THR A 88 -3.20 10.79 -6.41
C THR A 88 -3.87 9.73 -5.54
N ASN A 89 -4.22 10.06 -4.31
CA ASN A 89 -4.98 9.16 -3.43
C ASN A 89 -6.33 8.78 -4.06
N LEU A 90 -7.12 9.76 -4.51
CA LEU A 90 -8.41 9.49 -5.17
C LEU A 90 -8.27 8.52 -6.36
N LEU A 91 -7.30 8.77 -7.25
CA LEU A 91 -7.12 7.92 -8.44
C LEU A 91 -6.60 6.51 -8.07
N THR A 92 -5.94 6.36 -6.93
CA THR A 92 -5.59 5.06 -6.37
C THR A 92 -6.85 4.34 -5.88
N GLU A 93 -7.68 5.01 -5.08
CA GLU A 93 -8.93 4.46 -4.55
C GLU A 93 -9.95 4.10 -5.65
N ASP A 94 -10.07 4.94 -6.68
CA ASP A 94 -10.97 4.70 -7.81
C ASP A 94 -10.65 3.42 -8.60
N ASN A 95 -9.45 2.88 -8.45
CA ASN A 95 -9.05 1.64 -9.12
C ASN A 95 -9.50 0.37 -8.37
N LEU A 96 -10.32 0.52 -7.35
CA LEU A 96 -10.92 -0.56 -6.56
C LEU A 96 -11.51 -1.72 -7.39
N PRO A 97 -12.21 -1.49 -8.53
CA PRO A 97 -12.70 -2.61 -9.34
C PRO A 97 -11.59 -3.56 -9.82
N ALA A 98 -10.39 -3.04 -10.09
CA ALA A 98 -9.25 -3.86 -10.46
C ALA A 98 -8.68 -4.60 -9.24
N TYR A 99 -8.57 -3.94 -8.09
CA TYR A 99 -8.10 -4.56 -6.85
C TYR A 99 -9.07 -5.64 -6.37
N HIS A 100 -10.38 -5.35 -6.38
CA HIS A 100 -11.41 -6.34 -6.03
C HIS A 100 -11.30 -7.59 -6.91
N ARG A 101 -11.12 -7.42 -8.23
CA ARG A 101 -10.94 -8.55 -9.14
C ARG A 101 -9.74 -9.42 -8.74
N GLU A 102 -8.58 -8.82 -8.52
CA GLU A 102 -7.36 -9.55 -8.15
C GLU A 102 -7.54 -10.31 -6.82
N ILE A 103 -8.12 -9.65 -5.81
CA ILE A 103 -8.37 -10.27 -4.51
C ILE A 103 -9.43 -11.37 -4.61
N ALA A 104 -10.54 -11.14 -5.31
CA ALA A 104 -11.61 -12.13 -5.47
C ALA A 104 -11.15 -13.39 -6.24
N MET A 105 -10.23 -13.24 -7.18
CA MET A 105 -9.65 -14.37 -7.91
C MET A 105 -8.74 -15.23 -7.04
N ASN A 106 -8.03 -14.64 -6.08
CA ASN A 106 -7.08 -15.33 -5.20
C ASN A 106 -7.72 -15.86 -3.92
N PHE A 107 -8.78 -15.20 -3.41
CA PHE A 107 -9.35 -15.50 -2.09
C PHE A 107 -10.67 -16.27 -2.12
N THR A 108 -11.26 -16.51 -3.27
CA THR A 108 -12.65 -16.97 -3.42
C THR A 108 -13.69 -15.96 -2.91
N MET A 109 -14.94 -16.15 -3.35
CA MET A 109 -16.08 -15.34 -2.91
C MET A 109 -17.02 -16.09 -1.96
N ASP A 110 -16.61 -17.28 -1.52
CA ASP A 110 -17.37 -18.15 -0.63
C ASP A 110 -16.87 -18.09 0.82
N GLY A 111 -17.74 -18.45 1.76
CA GLY A 111 -17.39 -18.60 3.18
C GLY A 111 -16.83 -17.33 3.84
N PRO A 112 -15.98 -17.49 4.83
CA PRO A 112 -15.32 -16.37 5.53
C PRO A 112 -14.51 -15.46 4.61
N TRP A 113 -13.82 -16.02 3.60
CA TRP A 113 -13.07 -15.24 2.63
C TRP A 113 -13.96 -14.30 1.83
N GLY A 114 -15.10 -14.81 1.29
CA GLY A 114 -16.06 -13.99 0.57
C GLY A 114 -16.69 -12.92 1.45
N THR A 115 -16.96 -13.25 2.72
CA THR A 115 -17.45 -12.29 3.70
C THR A 115 -16.46 -11.14 3.89
N TRP A 116 -15.18 -11.44 4.03
CA TRP A 116 -14.14 -10.43 4.13
C TRP A 116 -14.01 -9.58 2.85
N VAL A 117 -13.90 -10.23 1.69
CA VAL A 117 -13.75 -9.52 0.39
C VAL A 117 -14.88 -8.53 0.19
N ASN A 118 -16.12 -8.94 0.46
CA ASN A 118 -17.29 -8.07 0.33
C ASN A 118 -17.25 -6.90 1.33
N ARG A 119 -16.86 -7.15 2.59
CA ARG A 119 -16.76 -6.13 3.62
C ARG A 119 -15.67 -5.12 3.30
N TRP A 120 -14.46 -5.58 3.01
CA TRP A 120 -13.33 -4.76 2.62
C TRP A 120 -13.68 -3.88 1.41
N THR A 121 -14.24 -4.45 0.34
CA THR A 121 -14.64 -3.70 -0.85
C THR A 121 -15.65 -2.59 -0.54
N ALA A 122 -16.61 -2.86 0.35
CA ALA A 122 -17.60 -1.84 0.74
C ALA A 122 -16.98 -0.69 1.55
N GLU A 123 -15.94 -0.97 2.33
CA GLU A 123 -15.20 0.05 3.08
C GLU A 123 -14.30 0.88 2.15
N GLU A 124 -13.55 0.24 1.26
CA GLU A 124 -12.70 0.88 0.25
C GLU A 124 -13.48 1.83 -0.66
N GLN A 125 -14.66 1.42 -1.10
CA GLN A 125 -15.47 2.27 -1.98
C GLN A 125 -15.85 3.60 -1.35
N ARG A 126 -15.97 3.68 -0.01
CA ARG A 126 -16.25 4.95 0.67
C ARG A 126 -15.12 5.96 0.52
N HIS A 127 -13.88 5.48 0.45
CA HIS A 127 -12.70 6.33 0.37
C HIS A 127 -12.72 7.19 -0.89
N SER A 128 -12.90 6.57 -2.05
CA SER A 128 -12.97 7.31 -3.32
C SER A 128 -14.15 8.27 -3.37
N ILE A 129 -15.34 7.85 -2.91
CA ILE A 129 -16.53 8.70 -2.84
C ILE A 129 -16.24 9.94 -1.99
N ALA A 130 -15.71 9.77 -0.79
CA ALA A 130 -15.47 10.84 0.16
C ALA A 130 -14.41 11.83 -0.35
N ILE A 131 -13.30 11.35 -0.88
CA ILE A 131 -12.24 12.22 -1.43
C ILE A 131 -12.75 13.00 -2.65
N ARG A 132 -13.47 12.32 -3.57
CA ARG A 132 -14.05 12.94 -4.74
C ARG A 132 -15.04 14.05 -4.37
N ASP A 133 -15.97 13.74 -3.50
CA ASP A 133 -17.01 14.68 -3.10
C ASP A 133 -16.40 15.90 -2.39
N TYR A 134 -15.43 15.69 -1.50
CA TYR A 134 -14.69 16.80 -0.89
C TYR A 134 -14.06 17.70 -1.96
N LEU A 135 -13.30 17.14 -2.90
CA LEU A 135 -12.60 17.92 -3.94
C LEU A 135 -13.57 18.70 -4.84
N VAL A 136 -14.70 18.10 -5.19
CA VAL A 136 -15.70 18.72 -6.08
C VAL A 136 -16.52 19.79 -5.33
N VAL A 137 -16.97 19.50 -4.11
CA VAL A 137 -17.78 20.43 -3.30
C VAL A 137 -17.00 21.66 -2.91
N THR A 138 -15.74 21.49 -2.50
CA THR A 138 -14.84 22.61 -2.14
C THR A 138 -14.24 23.33 -3.34
N ARG A 139 -14.53 22.87 -4.56
CA ARG A 139 -13.96 23.42 -5.82
C ARG A 139 -12.42 23.39 -5.83
N SER A 140 -11.82 22.43 -5.18
CA SER A 140 -10.36 22.29 -5.10
C SER A 140 -9.71 21.81 -6.40
N VAL A 141 -10.52 21.31 -7.35
CA VAL A 141 -10.05 20.78 -8.64
C VAL A 141 -11.03 21.14 -9.75
N ASP A 142 -10.56 21.13 -11.01
CA ASP A 142 -11.44 21.13 -12.16
C ASP A 142 -12.19 19.79 -12.23
N PRO A 143 -13.51 19.77 -12.06
CA PRO A 143 -14.28 18.51 -12.03
C PRO A 143 -14.28 17.79 -13.38
N VAL A 144 -14.12 18.51 -14.48
CA VAL A 144 -14.08 17.93 -15.83
C VAL A 144 -12.76 17.22 -16.07
N GLU A 145 -11.64 17.85 -15.72
CA GLU A 145 -10.33 17.23 -15.83
C GLU A 145 -10.17 16.07 -14.82
N LEU A 146 -10.71 16.22 -13.62
CA LEU A 146 -10.72 15.13 -12.63
C LEU A 146 -11.46 13.90 -13.18
N GLU A 147 -12.65 14.09 -13.76
CA GLU A 147 -13.45 12.97 -14.29
C GLU A 147 -12.75 12.28 -15.48
N LYS A 148 -12.08 13.05 -16.36
CA LYS A 148 -11.25 12.48 -17.42
C LYS A 148 -10.13 11.59 -16.86
N LEU A 149 -9.41 12.06 -15.84
CA LEU A 149 -8.35 11.31 -15.19
C LEU A 149 -8.88 10.04 -14.52
N ARG A 150 -10.05 10.12 -13.86
CA ARG A 150 -10.69 8.95 -13.23
C ARG A 150 -11.07 7.90 -14.26
N VAL A 151 -11.74 8.29 -15.35
CA VAL A 151 -12.11 7.38 -16.44
C VAL A 151 -10.87 6.76 -17.08
N GLU A 152 -9.83 7.55 -17.35
CA GLU A 152 -8.57 7.06 -17.90
C GLU A 152 -7.91 6.03 -16.99
N GLN A 153 -7.81 6.32 -15.68
CA GLN A 153 -7.20 5.44 -14.70
C GLN A 153 -7.98 4.13 -14.54
N MET A 154 -9.29 4.19 -14.40
CA MET A 154 -10.13 3.00 -14.28
C MET A 154 -10.10 2.14 -15.55
N THR A 155 -10.05 2.77 -16.73
CA THR A 155 -9.97 2.05 -18.03
C THR A 155 -8.63 1.30 -18.16
N ARG A 156 -7.53 1.87 -17.66
CA ARG A 156 -6.23 1.19 -17.62
C ARG A 156 -6.23 0.01 -16.66
N GLY A 157 -7.03 0.09 -15.60
CA GLY A 157 -7.06 -0.90 -14.54
C GLY A 157 -5.74 -0.92 -13.74
N PHE A 158 -5.64 -1.93 -12.90
CA PHE A 158 -4.42 -2.25 -12.16
C PHE A 158 -4.22 -3.76 -12.17
N SER A 159 -3.01 -4.18 -12.50
CA SER A 159 -2.57 -5.54 -12.26
C SER A 159 -1.15 -5.45 -11.71
N PRO A 160 -0.90 -5.94 -10.50
CA PRO A 160 0.44 -5.96 -9.96
C PRO A 160 1.40 -6.61 -10.96
N GLY A 161 2.58 -6.04 -11.17
CA GLY A 161 3.57 -6.58 -12.12
C GLY A 161 3.47 -6.16 -13.59
N GLN A 162 2.45 -5.40 -14.00
CA GLN A 162 2.32 -4.90 -15.39
C GLN A 162 3.50 -4.05 -15.91
N ASN A 163 4.37 -3.58 -15.05
CA ASN A 163 5.51 -2.74 -15.42
C ASN A 163 6.73 -3.49 -15.97
N ARG A 164 6.71 -4.82 -16.01
CA ARG A 164 7.83 -5.60 -16.56
C ARG A 164 7.65 -5.80 -18.06
N GLN A 165 8.61 -5.31 -18.84
CA GLN A 165 8.78 -5.71 -20.25
C GLN A 165 9.03 -7.21 -20.29
N GLY A 166 7.97 -7.99 -20.57
CA GLY A 166 8.11 -9.45 -20.64
C GLY A 166 6.84 -10.25 -20.29
N GLY A 167 5.77 -9.61 -19.90
CA GLY A 167 4.47 -10.31 -19.79
C GLY A 167 4.32 -11.29 -18.60
N ASP A 168 5.23 -11.26 -17.63
CA ASP A 168 5.08 -12.04 -16.42
C ASP A 168 4.10 -11.35 -15.46
N HIS A 169 2.95 -11.99 -15.26
CA HIS A 169 1.90 -11.60 -14.33
C HIS A 169 2.30 -11.96 -12.89
N MET A 170 3.21 -11.19 -12.28
CA MET A 170 4.00 -11.67 -11.15
C MET A 170 3.45 -11.45 -9.75
N PHE A 171 2.24 -10.94 -9.57
CA PHE A 171 1.76 -10.69 -8.20
C PHE A 171 0.65 -11.61 -7.73
N ALA A 172 -0.11 -12.18 -8.62
CA ALA A 172 -1.24 -13.01 -8.25
C ALA A 172 -1.01 -14.50 -8.55
N ASP A 173 0.24 -14.96 -8.50
CA ASP A 173 0.55 -16.36 -8.74
C ASP A 173 0.22 -17.23 -7.52
N SER A 174 0.02 -16.63 -6.33
CA SER A 174 -0.33 -17.36 -5.12
C SER A 174 -1.12 -16.52 -4.12
N LEU A 175 -1.85 -17.22 -3.25
CA LEU A 175 -2.55 -16.63 -2.12
C LEU A 175 -1.58 -15.81 -1.23
N PHE A 176 -0.41 -16.36 -0.91
CA PHE A 176 0.58 -15.65 -0.08
C PHE A 176 1.15 -14.41 -0.75
N ASP A 177 1.35 -14.41 -2.06
CA ASP A 177 1.78 -13.20 -2.77
C ASP A 177 0.74 -12.08 -2.60
N SER A 178 -0.54 -12.43 -2.74
CA SER A 178 -1.64 -11.46 -2.59
C SER A 178 -1.72 -10.90 -1.17
N VAL A 179 -1.78 -11.75 -0.14
CA VAL A 179 -1.92 -11.27 1.25
C VAL A 179 -0.67 -10.52 1.73
N ALA A 180 0.53 -10.92 1.28
CA ALA A 180 1.76 -10.20 1.59
C ALA A 180 1.79 -8.81 0.94
N TYR A 181 1.44 -8.73 -0.37
CA TYR A 181 1.38 -7.45 -1.07
C TYR A 181 0.40 -6.49 -0.41
N VAL A 182 -0.83 -6.93 -0.16
CA VAL A 182 -1.87 -6.07 0.44
C VAL A 182 -1.49 -5.65 1.87
N SER A 183 -0.78 -6.48 2.64
CA SER A 183 -0.27 -6.08 3.96
C SER A 183 0.64 -4.85 3.91
N PHE A 184 1.51 -4.75 2.91
CA PHE A 184 2.39 -3.58 2.73
C PHE A 184 1.66 -2.41 2.08
N GLN A 185 0.78 -2.70 1.12
CA GLN A 185 0.02 -1.69 0.37
C GLN A 185 -0.91 -0.92 1.31
N GLU A 186 -1.73 -1.59 2.13
CA GLU A 186 -2.64 -0.95 3.09
C GLU A 186 -1.91 -0.08 4.12
N LEU A 187 -0.74 -0.53 4.57
CA LEU A 187 0.05 0.29 5.48
C LEU A 187 0.66 1.51 4.78
N ALA A 188 1.02 1.38 3.50
CA ALA A 188 1.52 2.49 2.71
C ALA A 188 0.42 3.53 2.42
N THR A 189 -0.80 3.09 2.06
CA THR A 189 -1.95 3.99 1.87
C THR A 189 -2.36 4.67 3.16
N ARG A 190 -2.37 3.95 4.29
CA ARG A 190 -2.54 4.55 5.61
C ARG A 190 -1.60 5.73 5.86
N VAL A 191 -0.30 5.55 5.60
CA VAL A 191 0.71 6.62 5.78
C VAL A 191 0.44 7.76 4.82
N SER A 192 0.14 7.46 3.55
CA SER A 192 -0.17 8.45 2.52
C SER A 192 -1.38 9.31 2.90
N HIS A 193 -2.51 8.69 3.26
CA HIS A 193 -3.73 9.41 3.65
C HIS A 193 -3.52 10.29 4.88
N ARG A 194 -2.91 9.75 5.94
CA ARG A 194 -2.60 10.52 7.14
C ARG A 194 -1.79 11.77 6.83
N ASN A 195 -0.70 11.62 6.09
CA ASN A 195 0.21 12.71 5.79
C ASN A 195 -0.37 13.69 4.77
N THR A 196 -1.19 13.23 3.83
CA THR A 196 -1.97 14.09 2.93
C THR A 196 -2.94 14.97 3.72
N GLY A 197 -3.62 14.41 4.73
CA GLY A 197 -4.49 15.17 5.62
C GLY A 197 -3.76 16.31 6.31
N VAL A 198 -2.57 16.04 6.82
CA VAL A 198 -1.71 17.09 7.41
C VAL A 198 -1.29 18.14 6.38
N ALA A 199 -0.93 17.71 5.16
CA ALA A 199 -0.50 18.62 4.08
C ALA A 199 -1.64 19.52 3.57
N CYS A 200 -2.90 19.11 3.71
CA CYS A 200 -4.06 19.92 3.36
C CYS A 200 -4.16 21.18 4.22
N ALA A 201 -3.68 21.16 5.45
CA ALA A 201 -3.75 22.27 6.42
C ALA A 201 -5.18 22.81 6.57
N GLU A 202 -6.19 21.96 6.37
CA GLU A 202 -7.62 22.25 6.41
C GLU A 202 -8.31 21.20 7.31
N PRO A 203 -9.04 21.59 8.36
CA PRO A 203 -9.51 20.66 9.40
C PRO A 203 -10.43 19.56 8.88
N ILE A 204 -11.34 19.86 7.93
CA ILE A 204 -12.29 18.86 7.40
C ILE A 204 -11.55 17.81 6.58
N ALA A 205 -10.66 18.24 5.67
CA ALA A 205 -9.82 17.31 4.90
C ALA A 205 -8.95 16.45 5.79
N GLN A 206 -8.37 17.03 6.84
CA GLN A 206 -7.53 16.32 7.78
C GLN A 206 -8.32 15.24 8.52
N GLU A 207 -9.53 15.55 9.01
CA GLU A 207 -10.37 14.58 9.72
C GLU A 207 -10.89 13.50 8.77
N LEU A 208 -11.34 13.87 7.56
CA LEU A 208 -11.73 12.91 6.52
C LEU A 208 -10.63 11.88 6.25
N LEU A 209 -9.42 12.36 5.92
CA LEU A 209 -8.30 11.49 5.58
C LEU A 209 -7.77 10.68 6.78
N LYS A 210 -7.99 11.16 8.00
CA LYS A 210 -7.73 10.41 9.21
C LYS A 210 -8.69 9.23 9.37
N HIS A 211 -9.97 9.37 9.02
CA HIS A 211 -10.93 8.25 9.03
C HIS A 211 -10.51 7.20 8.01
N ILE A 212 -10.22 7.60 6.78
CA ILE A 212 -9.69 6.70 5.75
C ILE A 212 -8.41 6.00 6.24
N SER A 213 -7.45 6.75 6.76
CA SER A 213 -6.22 6.17 7.32
C SER A 213 -6.45 5.16 8.46
N ASN A 214 -7.54 5.30 9.22
CA ASN A 214 -7.90 4.34 10.26
C ASN A 214 -8.47 3.05 9.66
N ASP A 215 -9.28 3.14 8.61
CA ASP A 215 -9.80 1.97 7.88
C ASP A 215 -8.62 1.19 7.27
N GLU A 216 -7.71 1.85 6.55
CA GLU A 216 -6.48 1.26 6.01
C GLU A 216 -5.64 0.52 7.06
N ASN A 217 -5.57 1.08 8.27
CA ASN A 217 -4.89 0.40 9.38
C ASN A 217 -5.58 -0.89 9.80
N LEU A 218 -6.90 -0.93 9.79
CA LEU A 218 -7.66 -2.14 10.15
C LEU A 218 -7.57 -3.20 9.06
N HIS A 219 -7.59 -2.80 7.79
CA HIS A 219 -7.37 -3.66 6.63
C HIS A 219 -5.96 -4.27 6.68
N MET A 220 -4.94 -3.44 6.87
CA MET A 220 -3.55 -3.90 7.04
C MET A 220 -3.42 -4.94 8.15
N ILE A 221 -4.05 -4.73 9.31
CA ILE A 221 -3.96 -5.68 10.42
C ILE A 221 -4.57 -7.03 10.03
N PHE A 222 -5.68 -7.04 9.28
CA PHE A 222 -6.27 -8.28 8.77
C PHE A 222 -5.26 -9.03 7.89
N TYR A 223 -4.78 -8.41 6.82
CA TYR A 223 -3.88 -9.06 5.87
C TYR A 223 -2.55 -9.49 6.52
N ARG A 224 -1.98 -8.65 7.37
CA ARG A 224 -0.78 -8.96 8.13
C ARG A 224 -0.96 -10.20 9.03
N ASN A 225 -2.11 -10.35 9.66
CA ASN A 225 -2.41 -11.51 10.50
C ASN A 225 -2.61 -12.78 9.65
N MET A 226 -3.11 -12.65 8.40
CA MET A 226 -3.16 -13.79 7.47
C MET A 226 -1.76 -14.28 7.11
N VAL A 227 -0.83 -13.38 6.81
CA VAL A 227 0.57 -13.76 6.58
C VAL A 227 1.21 -14.36 7.83
N GLU A 228 0.94 -13.82 9.02
CA GLU A 228 1.43 -14.35 10.29
C GLU A 228 0.96 -15.81 10.49
N ALA A 229 -0.32 -16.09 10.25
CA ALA A 229 -0.85 -17.46 10.28
C ALA A 229 -0.24 -18.36 9.19
N GLY A 230 -0.06 -17.81 7.99
CA GLY A 230 0.62 -18.52 6.90
C GLY A 230 2.06 -18.92 7.23
N LEU A 231 2.78 -18.08 7.96
CA LEU A 231 4.11 -18.38 8.46
C LEU A 231 4.13 -19.54 9.49
N GLU A 232 3.03 -19.77 10.23
CA GLU A 232 2.92 -20.92 11.13
C GLU A 232 2.60 -22.23 10.39
N ILE A 233 1.91 -22.13 9.24
CA ILE A 233 1.47 -23.29 8.45
C ILE A 233 2.54 -23.71 7.43
N ALA A 234 3.08 -22.74 6.69
CA ALA A 234 3.97 -22.93 5.55
C ALA A 234 5.08 -21.86 5.52
N PRO A 235 6.00 -21.84 6.51
CA PRO A 235 6.96 -20.77 6.69
C PRO A 235 7.84 -20.52 5.46
N ASN A 236 8.31 -21.58 4.77
CA ASN A 236 9.13 -21.44 3.57
C ASN A 236 8.38 -20.81 2.39
N GLN A 237 7.10 -21.20 2.17
CA GLN A 237 6.28 -20.60 1.12
C GLN A 237 5.93 -19.14 1.45
N ALA A 238 5.59 -18.85 2.70
CA ALA A 238 5.25 -17.50 3.12
C ALA A 238 6.46 -16.54 3.01
N VAL A 239 7.66 -16.96 3.45
CA VAL A 239 8.86 -16.10 3.33
C VAL A 239 9.27 -15.89 1.88
N LYS A 240 9.10 -16.88 1.01
CA LYS A 240 9.31 -16.75 -0.44
C LYS A 240 8.41 -15.68 -1.03
N SER A 241 7.13 -15.67 -0.68
CA SER A 241 6.18 -14.65 -1.13
C SER A 241 6.49 -13.26 -0.57
N ILE A 242 6.85 -13.15 0.72
CA ILE A 242 7.29 -11.89 1.33
C ILE A 242 8.51 -11.33 0.57
N HIS A 243 9.49 -12.17 0.30
CA HIS A 243 10.69 -11.79 -0.48
C HIS A 243 10.31 -11.29 -1.88
N LYS A 244 9.51 -12.08 -2.62
CA LYS A 244 9.05 -11.75 -3.98
C LYS A 244 8.33 -10.41 -4.01
N VAL A 245 7.44 -10.18 -3.06
CA VAL A 245 6.69 -8.93 -2.91
C VAL A 245 7.62 -7.75 -2.67
N LEU A 246 8.53 -7.84 -1.70
CA LEU A 246 9.42 -6.73 -1.35
C LEU A 246 10.45 -6.42 -2.43
N ASP A 247 10.97 -7.42 -3.14
CA ASP A 247 11.91 -7.22 -4.25
C ASP A 247 11.27 -6.52 -5.45
N ASN A 248 9.93 -6.58 -5.55
CA ASN A 248 9.17 -6.06 -6.68
C ASN A 248 8.09 -5.05 -6.28
N PHE A 249 8.10 -4.56 -5.05
CA PHE A 249 7.04 -3.71 -4.54
C PHE A 249 6.85 -2.44 -5.39
N THR A 250 5.62 -2.21 -5.80
CA THR A 250 5.22 -1.03 -6.55
C THR A 250 3.91 -0.49 -5.96
N MET A 251 3.85 0.83 -5.72
CA MET A 251 2.63 1.47 -5.25
C MET A 251 1.53 1.43 -6.33
N PRO A 252 0.26 1.23 -5.96
CA PRO A 252 -0.85 1.13 -6.90
C PRO A 252 -1.00 2.32 -7.86
N GLY A 253 -0.55 3.49 -7.47
CA GLY A 253 -0.65 4.73 -8.25
C GLY A 253 0.28 4.85 -9.45
N TYR A 254 1.20 3.91 -9.70
CA TYR A 254 2.23 4.06 -10.75
C TYR A 254 1.67 4.17 -12.18
N THR A 255 0.45 3.68 -12.42
CA THR A 255 -0.24 3.77 -13.72
C THR A 255 -0.91 5.11 -13.95
N ILE A 256 -1.03 5.96 -12.93
CA ILE A 256 -1.67 7.28 -13.01
C ILE A 256 -0.90 8.17 -13.99
N PRO A 257 -1.59 8.88 -14.90
CA PRO A 257 -0.96 9.84 -15.81
C PRO A 257 -0.13 10.88 -15.05
N GLY A 258 1.14 11.02 -15.42
CA GLY A 258 2.05 11.96 -14.76
C GLY A 258 2.57 11.51 -13.38
N PHE A 259 2.34 10.27 -12.99
CA PHE A 259 2.71 9.72 -11.67
C PHE A 259 4.15 10.07 -11.24
N ARG A 260 5.14 9.93 -12.12
CA ARG A 260 6.54 10.23 -11.76
C ARG A 260 6.74 11.66 -11.25
N ARG A 261 6.10 12.65 -11.90
CA ARG A 261 6.16 14.05 -11.44
C ARG A 261 5.42 14.25 -10.13
N ASN A 262 4.23 13.65 -10.02
CA ASN A 262 3.43 13.72 -8.82
C ASN A 262 4.14 13.06 -7.62
N ALA A 263 4.75 11.90 -7.84
CA ALA A 263 5.53 11.19 -6.82
C ALA A 263 6.71 12.02 -6.29
N VAL A 264 7.41 12.78 -7.19
CA VAL A 264 8.46 13.70 -6.74
C VAL A 264 7.88 14.82 -5.87
N THR A 265 6.74 15.42 -6.26
CA THR A 265 6.06 16.45 -5.46
C THR A 265 5.65 15.91 -4.09
N ILE A 266 5.03 14.74 -4.06
CA ILE A 266 4.58 14.03 -2.85
C ILE A 266 5.76 13.73 -1.92
N ALA A 267 6.83 13.16 -2.48
CA ALA A 267 8.00 12.76 -1.71
C ALA A 267 8.80 13.97 -1.18
N THR A 268 9.06 14.98 -2.03
CA THR A 268 9.76 16.19 -1.59
C THR A 268 8.95 17.01 -0.59
N GLY A 269 7.62 16.93 -0.67
CA GLY A 269 6.69 17.54 0.26
C GLY A 269 6.52 16.79 1.59
N GLY A 270 7.14 15.61 1.74
CA GLY A 270 7.10 14.83 2.99
C GLY A 270 5.78 14.10 3.24
N VAL A 271 4.96 13.88 2.19
CA VAL A 271 3.72 13.10 2.32
C VAL A 271 4.02 11.60 2.31
N TYR A 272 4.78 11.14 1.32
CA TYR A 272 5.24 9.76 1.22
C TYR A 272 6.54 9.68 0.43
N ASP A 273 7.57 9.11 1.01
CA ASP A 273 8.91 9.03 0.44
C ASP A 273 9.58 7.68 0.77
N PRO A 274 10.77 7.37 0.20
CA PRO A 274 11.47 6.12 0.48
C PRO A 274 11.82 5.91 1.96
N GLN A 275 12.04 6.97 2.74
CA GLN A 275 12.29 6.85 4.18
C GLN A 275 11.03 6.44 4.93
N SER A 276 9.89 7.06 4.63
CA SER A 276 8.59 6.69 5.19
C SER A 276 8.23 5.24 4.82
N HIS A 277 8.45 4.84 3.57
CA HIS A 277 8.21 3.47 3.13
C HIS A 277 9.03 2.46 3.93
N LEU A 278 10.31 2.70 4.11
CA LEU A 278 11.18 1.81 4.88
C LEU A 278 10.79 1.77 6.37
N ALA A 279 10.67 2.95 6.99
CA ALA A 279 10.56 3.08 8.44
C ALA A 279 9.13 2.82 8.97
N GLU A 280 8.10 3.23 8.23
CA GLU A 280 6.72 3.14 8.67
C GLU A 280 5.94 1.97 8.03
N VAL A 281 6.46 1.37 6.96
CA VAL A 281 5.78 0.26 6.26
C VAL A 281 6.58 -1.04 6.36
N VAL A 282 7.74 -1.10 5.71
CA VAL A 282 8.46 -2.37 5.59
C VAL A 282 8.96 -2.91 6.94
N GLN A 283 9.70 -2.08 7.68
CA GLN A 283 10.29 -2.54 8.95
C GLN A 283 9.27 -2.93 10.03
N PRO A 284 8.15 -2.19 10.24
CA PRO A 284 7.16 -2.59 11.24
C PRO A 284 6.49 -3.93 10.91
N VAL A 285 6.20 -4.19 9.64
CA VAL A 285 5.56 -5.43 9.20
C VAL A 285 6.50 -6.61 9.39
N LEU A 286 7.76 -6.52 8.91
CA LEU A 286 8.75 -7.58 9.07
C LEU A 286 9.07 -7.89 10.54
N ARG A 287 9.10 -6.86 11.40
CA ARG A 287 9.27 -7.04 12.86
C ARG A 287 8.08 -7.78 13.47
N LYS A 288 6.86 -7.44 13.06
CA LYS A 288 5.65 -8.11 13.56
C LYS A 288 5.67 -9.58 13.21
N TRP A 289 6.10 -9.94 12.01
CA TRP A 289 6.24 -11.32 11.58
C TRP A 289 7.48 -12.04 12.15
N ARG A 290 8.38 -11.32 12.80
CA ARG A 290 9.62 -11.83 13.38
C ARG A 290 10.47 -12.62 12.38
N ILE A 291 10.50 -12.21 11.13
CA ILE A 291 11.07 -12.96 10.00
C ILE A 291 12.52 -13.41 10.27
N PHE A 292 13.34 -12.54 10.87
CA PHE A 292 14.75 -12.81 11.13
C PHE A 292 15.01 -13.58 12.43
N GLU A 293 13.97 -13.82 13.22
CA GLU A 293 14.04 -14.50 14.51
C GLU A 293 13.44 -15.91 14.46
N ARG A 294 12.88 -16.30 13.29
CA ARG A 294 12.23 -17.61 13.10
C ARG A 294 13.29 -18.71 12.92
N ASP A 295 13.09 -19.81 13.60
CA ASP A 295 13.93 -21.02 13.53
C ASP A 295 13.31 -22.17 12.72
N ASP A 296 12.06 -21.97 12.27
CA ASP A 296 11.29 -22.92 11.47
C ASP A 296 11.43 -22.71 9.94
N ILE A 297 12.10 -21.66 9.50
CA ILE A 297 12.45 -21.43 8.09
C ILE A 297 13.72 -22.20 7.77
N ASN A 298 13.69 -23.03 6.72
CA ASN A 298 14.82 -23.87 6.33
C ASN A 298 14.95 -24.02 4.81
N GLY A 299 16.00 -24.69 4.34
CA GLY A 299 16.20 -24.98 2.92
C GLY A 299 16.13 -23.74 2.02
N GLU A 300 15.26 -23.77 0.99
CA GLU A 300 15.07 -22.63 0.07
C GLU A 300 14.54 -21.39 0.80
N GLY A 301 13.70 -21.56 1.82
CA GLY A 301 13.16 -20.46 2.63
C GLY A 301 14.25 -19.66 3.35
N GLU A 302 15.31 -20.33 3.82
CA GLU A 302 16.47 -19.69 4.43
C GLU A 302 17.15 -18.70 3.48
N TRP A 303 17.34 -19.11 2.22
CA TRP A 303 17.91 -18.22 1.21
C TRP A 303 17.06 -16.96 1.01
N TYR A 304 15.74 -17.10 0.91
CA TYR A 304 14.83 -15.94 0.78
C TYR A 304 14.92 -15.04 2.00
N ARG A 305 14.95 -15.61 3.21
CA ARG A 305 15.10 -14.83 4.45
C ARG A 305 16.41 -14.05 4.49
N GLU A 306 17.51 -14.67 4.11
CA GLU A 306 18.82 -14.00 4.05
C GLU A 306 18.86 -12.90 2.99
N ASP A 307 18.29 -13.13 1.81
CA ASP A 307 18.27 -12.13 0.75
C ASP A 307 17.36 -10.92 1.06
N LEU A 308 16.39 -11.06 1.99
CA LEU A 308 15.66 -9.92 2.53
C LEU A 308 16.59 -8.85 3.15
N HIS A 309 17.75 -9.24 3.71
CA HIS A 309 18.75 -8.28 4.19
C HIS A 309 19.32 -7.41 3.04
N ARG A 310 19.54 -8.01 1.87
CA ARG A 310 19.95 -7.27 0.66
C ARG A 310 18.89 -6.26 0.25
N ILE A 311 17.62 -6.68 0.21
CA ILE A 311 16.49 -5.81 -0.13
C ILE A 311 16.40 -4.64 0.85
N ILE A 312 16.42 -4.90 2.16
CA ILE A 312 16.37 -3.85 3.19
C ILE A 312 17.56 -2.90 3.08
N THR A 313 18.76 -3.42 2.78
CA THR A 313 19.94 -2.60 2.56
C THR A 313 19.78 -1.70 1.34
N GLY A 314 19.20 -2.24 0.25
CA GLY A 314 18.86 -1.46 -0.94
C GLY A 314 17.84 -0.35 -0.64
N LEU A 315 16.80 -0.64 0.12
CA LEU A 315 15.81 0.35 0.55
C LEU A 315 16.43 1.45 1.44
N LYS A 316 17.31 1.09 2.38
CA LYS A 316 18.07 2.06 3.20
C LYS A 316 18.93 2.99 2.33
N LYS A 317 19.61 2.42 1.35
CA LYS A 317 20.40 3.20 0.40
C LYS A 317 19.52 4.16 -0.39
N THR A 318 18.41 3.68 -0.95
CA THR A 318 17.46 4.50 -1.71
C THR A 318 16.90 5.64 -0.85
N ALA A 319 16.56 5.39 0.41
CA ALA A 319 16.10 6.40 1.35
C ALA A 319 17.18 7.46 1.61
N SER A 320 18.42 7.05 1.86
CA SER A 320 19.55 7.97 2.06
C SER A 320 19.87 8.82 0.82
N ASP A 321 19.94 8.19 -0.35
CA ASP A 321 20.19 8.87 -1.62
C ASP A 321 19.07 9.90 -1.92
N PHE A 322 17.83 9.56 -1.61
CA PHE A 322 16.69 10.46 -1.77
C PHE A 322 16.79 11.68 -0.84
N GLU A 323 17.12 11.51 0.45
CA GLU A 323 17.27 12.62 1.39
C GLU A 323 18.36 13.61 0.98
N GLU A 324 19.48 13.12 0.41
CA GLU A 324 20.51 14.00 -0.14
C GLU A 324 19.99 14.82 -1.34
N VAL A 325 19.27 14.18 -2.25
CA VAL A 325 18.68 14.84 -3.43
C VAL A 325 17.62 15.85 -3.00
N LYS A 326 16.74 15.49 -2.06
CA LYS A 326 15.69 16.33 -1.49
C LYS A 326 16.27 17.59 -0.83
N THR A 327 17.31 17.43 0.00
CA THR A 327 18.02 18.55 0.64
C THR A 327 18.56 19.53 -0.40
N LYS A 328 19.31 19.03 -1.41
CA LYS A 328 19.84 19.86 -2.50
C LYS A 328 18.74 20.55 -3.32
N TYR A 329 17.60 19.88 -3.53
CA TYR A 329 16.45 20.44 -4.22
C TYR A 329 15.85 21.61 -3.42
N LEU A 330 15.57 21.42 -2.12
CA LEU A 330 14.99 22.43 -1.23
C LEU A 330 15.90 23.66 -1.10
N GLU A 331 17.21 23.47 -0.96
CA GLU A 331 18.17 24.57 -0.96
C GLU A 331 18.15 25.40 -2.26
N ARG A 332 18.03 24.73 -3.42
CA ARG A 332 17.92 25.43 -4.72
C ARG A 332 16.61 26.23 -4.80
N GLN A 333 15.51 25.69 -4.31
CA GLN A 333 14.23 26.38 -4.26
C GLN A 333 14.30 27.62 -3.34
N ALA A 334 14.87 27.49 -2.15
CA ALA A 334 15.07 28.59 -1.21
C ALA A 334 15.88 29.73 -1.86
N ARG A 335 17.05 29.42 -2.45
CA ARG A 335 17.90 30.39 -3.16
C ARG A 335 17.18 31.08 -4.34
N ARG A 336 16.31 30.33 -5.04
CA ARG A 336 15.49 30.90 -6.12
C ARG A 336 14.45 31.87 -5.59
N ALA A 337 13.76 31.52 -4.52
CA ALA A 337 12.78 32.38 -3.86
C ALA A 337 13.43 33.67 -3.36
N GLU A 338 14.59 33.59 -2.68
CA GLU A 338 15.36 34.76 -2.24
C GLU A 338 15.75 35.70 -3.39
N ARG A 339 16.21 35.13 -4.52
CA ARG A 339 16.55 35.92 -5.72
C ARG A 339 15.34 36.59 -6.36
N MET A 340 14.16 35.99 -6.27
CA MET A 340 12.93 36.60 -6.78
C MET A 340 12.46 37.72 -5.84
N ALA A 341 12.48 37.51 -4.54
CA ALA A 341 12.15 38.53 -3.53
C ALA A 341 13.09 39.75 -3.61
N ALA A 342 14.37 39.56 -3.89
CA ALA A 342 15.35 40.65 -4.02
C ALA A 342 15.21 41.47 -5.36
N LYS A 343 14.33 41.06 -6.27
CA LYS A 343 14.05 41.77 -7.53
C LYS A 343 12.78 42.60 -7.52
N VAL A 344 11.98 42.47 -6.44
CA VAL A 344 10.79 43.29 -6.15
C VAL A 344 11.15 44.42 -5.19
#